data_df847c6a220bb7c2ab2f1fa0f0989945
#
_entry.id   df847c6a220bb7c2ab2f1fa0f0989945
#
_cell.length_a   1.000
_cell.length_b   1.000
_cell.length_c   1.000
_cell.angle_alpha   90.00
_cell.angle_beta   90.00
_cell.angle_gamma   90.00
#
_symmetry.space_group_name_H-M   'P 1'
#
loop_
_entity.id
_entity.type
_entity.pdbx_description
1 polymer ?
#
loop_
_entity_poly.entity_id
_entity_poly.type
_entity_poly.pdbx_seq_one_letter_code
_entity_poly.pdbx_strand_id
1 'polypeptide(L)'
;MSAQPTAEGTLPSDLGGVQVLINGQAAPLLYVQSQQINAFAPFTLTPYTTAKISVAYNGATIGSTSVTVALQQGAVFRLSDTSTQAVAINQDGTLNGPAHPAPVGSVIAVYGTGFGQTQLPGVSGTLFPDTASSFASIIPAASIDSLPANVEYAGAAPLQWAGIDQINVQIPAGVPSGEASLYLDSWVMSFVTFWVR
;
A
#
# COMPACT_ATOMS: atom_id res chain seq x y z
N MET A 1 -6.36 -11.43 -15.13
CA MET A 1 -7.00 -12.41 -14.22
C MET A 1 -6.73 -11.94 -12.80
N SER A 2 -7.78 -11.76 -11.98
CA SER A 2 -7.65 -11.43 -10.57
C SER A 2 -7.64 -12.70 -9.74
N ALA A 3 -6.81 -12.75 -8.71
CA ALA A 3 -6.75 -13.86 -7.79
C ALA A 3 -8.05 -13.97 -6.98
N GLN A 4 -8.41 -15.19 -6.64
CA GLN A 4 -9.39 -15.49 -5.60
C GLN A 4 -8.64 -16.15 -4.44
N PRO A 5 -9.02 -15.87 -3.18
CA PRO A 5 -8.44 -16.57 -2.04
C PRO A 5 -8.56 -18.09 -2.19
N THR A 6 -7.53 -18.82 -1.76
CA THR A 6 -7.56 -20.27 -1.64
C THR A 6 -8.56 -20.72 -0.57
N ALA A 7 -8.78 -22.02 -0.44
CA ALA A 7 -9.63 -22.58 0.63
C ALA A 7 -9.11 -22.24 2.04
N GLU A 8 -7.79 -22.00 2.17
CA GLU A 8 -7.13 -21.57 3.42
C GLU A 8 -7.21 -20.06 3.65
N GLY A 9 -7.87 -19.31 2.76
CA GLY A 9 -8.01 -17.85 2.86
C GLY A 9 -6.72 -17.08 2.50
N THR A 10 -5.82 -17.69 1.74
CA THR A 10 -4.56 -17.07 1.29
C THR A 10 -4.60 -16.72 -0.20
N LEU A 11 -3.76 -15.79 -0.64
CA LEU A 11 -3.55 -15.56 -2.07
C LEU A 11 -2.76 -16.72 -2.69
N PRO A 12 -3.12 -17.13 -3.93
CA PRO A 12 -2.37 -18.15 -4.64
C PRO A 12 -0.97 -17.63 -5.04
N SER A 13 0.00 -18.53 -5.10
CA SER A 13 1.33 -18.25 -5.67
C SER A 13 1.49 -18.67 -7.13
N ASP A 14 0.44 -19.26 -7.70
CA ASP A 14 0.29 -19.55 -9.14
C ASP A 14 -1.06 -19.01 -9.59
N LEU A 15 -1.07 -18.24 -10.67
CA LEU A 15 -2.29 -17.69 -11.24
C LEU A 15 -2.27 -17.81 -12.76
N GLY A 16 -3.01 -18.79 -13.28
CA GLY A 16 -3.05 -19.07 -14.71
C GLY A 16 -1.73 -19.59 -15.28
N GLY A 17 -0.96 -20.36 -14.49
CA GLY A 17 0.35 -20.88 -14.84
C GLY A 17 1.49 -19.87 -14.67
N VAL A 18 1.19 -18.64 -14.18
CA VAL A 18 2.20 -17.62 -13.90
C VAL A 18 2.61 -17.69 -12.43
N GLN A 19 3.92 -17.67 -12.19
CA GLN A 19 4.53 -17.57 -10.86
C GLN A 19 5.56 -16.44 -10.85
N VAL A 20 5.64 -15.74 -9.72
CA VAL A 20 6.73 -14.80 -9.41
C VAL A 20 7.58 -15.38 -8.28
N LEU A 21 8.86 -15.55 -8.53
CA LEU A 21 9.81 -16.06 -7.56
C LEU A 21 10.74 -14.92 -7.11
N ILE A 22 10.80 -14.67 -5.82
CA ILE A 22 11.70 -13.67 -5.23
C ILE A 22 12.72 -14.42 -4.36
N ASN A 23 14.00 -14.39 -4.76
CA ASN A 23 15.05 -15.22 -4.20
C ASN A 23 14.71 -16.73 -4.15
N GLY A 24 13.95 -17.20 -5.17
CA GLY A 24 13.50 -18.59 -5.26
C GLY A 24 12.22 -18.89 -4.44
N GLN A 25 11.72 -17.98 -3.63
CA GLN A 25 10.46 -18.13 -2.90
C GLN A 25 9.29 -17.63 -3.76
N ALA A 26 8.25 -18.43 -3.90
CA ALA A 26 7.06 -18.06 -4.64
C ALA A 26 6.29 -16.94 -3.91
N ALA A 27 6.02 -15.85 -4.61
CA ALA A 27 5.31 -14.70 -4.09
C ALA A 27 3.79 -14.87 -4.27
N PRO A 28 2.96 -14.46 -3.29
CA PRO A 28 1.52 -14.40 -3.45
C PRO A 28 1.13 -13.43 -4.56
N LEU A 29 0.21 -13.87 -5.45
CA LEU A 29 -0.24 -13.10 -6.60
C LEU A 29 -1.62 -12.52 -6.36
N LEU A 30 -1.81 -11.23 -6.68
CA LEU A 30 -3.11 -10.56 -6.64
C LEU A 30 -3.74 -10.47 -8.04
N TYR A 31 -2.91 -10.25 -9.05
CA TYR A 31 -3.38 -10.01 -10.41
C TYR A 31 -2.32 -10.40 -11.46
N VAL A 32 -2.77 -10.96 -12.58
CA VAL A 32 -1.93 -11.31 -13.74
C VAL A 32 -2.63 -10.96 -15.04
N GLN A 33 -1.92 -10.24 -15.90
CA GLN A 33 -2.25 -10.04 -17.31
C GLN A 33 -0.98 -9.95 -18.16
N SER A 34 -1.11 -9.79 -19.47
CA SER A 34 0.02 -9.83 -20.43
C SER A 34 1.12 -8.80 -20.16
N GLN A 35 0.80 -7.67 -19.53
CA GLN A 35 1.72 -6.56 -19.30
C GLN A 35 1.88 -6.19 -17.83
N GLN A 36 1.17 -6.87 -16.92
CA GLN A 36 1.18 -6.52 -15.50
C GLN A 36 1.00 -7.76 -14.64
N ILE A 37 1.82 -7.85 -13.58
CA ILE A 37 1.67 -8.81 -12.49
C ILE A 37 1.73 -8.02 -11.19
N ASN A 38 0.70 -8.19 -10.33
CA ASN A 38 0.70 -7.66 -8.98
C ASN A 38 0.97 -8.81 -8.01
N ALA A 39 2.09 -8.72 -7.30
CA ALA A 39 2.54 -9.73 -6.34
C ALA A 39 2.96 -9.07 -5.03
N PHE A 40 2.84 -9.79 -3.93
CA PHE A 40 3.34 -9.34 -2.63
C PHE A 40 4.76 -9.87 -2.40
N ALA A 41 5.68 -8.94 -2.08
CA ALA A 41 7.03 -9.31 -1.69
C ALA A 41 7.03 -10.07 -0.36
N PRO A 42 7.82 -11.15 -0.20
CA PRO A 42 7.91 -11.87 1.07
C PRO A 42 8.45 -10.98 2.20
N PHE A 43 7.86 -11.06 3.39
CA PHE A 43 8.33 -10.34 4.59
C PHE A 43 9.71 -10.81 5.07
N THR A 44 10.25 -11.91 4.51
CA THR A 44 11.59 -12.43 4.80
C THR A 44 12.71 -11.70 4.08
N LEU A 45 12.41 -10.75 3.20
CA LEU A 45 13.42 -9.97 2.51
C LEU A 45 14.20 -9.07 3.49
N THR A 46 15.52 -9.08 3.36
CA THR A 46 16.40 -8.28 4.20
C THR A 46 16.71 -6.95 3.50
N PRO A 47 16.48 -5.79 4.16
CA PRO A 47 16.85 -4.50 3.61
C PRO A 47 18.34 -4.41 3.25
N TYR A 48 18.65 -3.58 2.26
CA TYR A 48 20.00 -3.32 1.72
C TYR A 48 20.67 -4.53 1.07
N THR A 49 19.92 -5.61 0.81
CA THR A 49 20.40 -6.76 0.02
C THR A 49 19.83 -6.71 -1.40
N THR A 50 20.36 -7.53 -2.29
CA THR A 50 19.83 -7.71 -3.64
C THR A 50 18.84 -8.86 -3.65
N ALA A 51 17.61 -8.61 -4.14
CA ALA A 51 16.62 -9.64 -4.40
C ALA A 51 16.56 -9.93 -5.91
N LYS A 52 16.65 -11.22 -6.27
CA LYS A 52 16.41 -11.69 -7.64
C LYS A 52 14.91 -11.97 -7.81
N ILE A 53 14.29 -11.29 -8.75
CA ILE A 53 12.90 -11.53 -9.15
C ILE A 53 12.91 -12.31 -10.45
N SER A 54 12.19 -13.42 -10.50
CA SER A 54 12.02 -14.24 -11.71
C SER A 54 10.54 -14.47 -11.95
N VAL A 55 10.14 -14.41 -13.22
CA VAL A 55 8.79 -14.77 -13.66
C VAL A 55 8.87 -16.10 -14.38
N ALA A 56 8.01 -17.05 -13.99
CA ALA A 56 7.84 -18.32 -14.66
C ALA A 56 6.44 -18.43 -15.25
N TYR A 57 6.33 -19.11 -16.38
CA TYR A 57 5.07 -19.48 -17.00
C TYR A 57 5.08 -20.96 -17.34
N ASN A 58 4.09 -21.70 -16.81
CA ASN A 58 4.01 -23.16 -16.93
C ASN A 58 5.32 -23.88 -16.55
N GLY A 59 5.96 -23.42 -15.47
CA GLY A 59 7.20 -23.98 -14.94
C GLY A 59 8.49 -23.53 -15.65
N ALA A 60 8.41 -22.80 -16.76
CA ALA A 60 9.58 -22.27 -17.45
C ALA A 60 9.82 -20.80 -17.08
N THR A 61 11.05 -20.45 -16.67
CA THR A 61 11.43 -19.05 -16.45
C THR A 61 11.40 -18.27 -17.75
N ILE A 62 10.60 -17.22 -17.82
CA ILE A 62 10.44 -16.35 -18.99
C ILE A 62 11.15 -15.00 -18.85
N GLY A 63 11.57 -14.64 -17.65
CA GLY A 63 12.31 -13.41 -17.40
C GLY A 63 12.81 -13.31 -15.97
N SER A 64 13.85 -12.50 -15.76
CA SER A 64 14.33 -12.19 -14.43
C SER A 64 15.03 -10.83 -14.38
N THR A 65 15.00 -10.22 -13.18
CA THR A 65 15.72 -8.99 -12.85
C THR A 65 16.22 -9.05 -11.42
N SER A 66 17.07 -8.10 -11.05
CA SER A 66 17.52 -7.94 -9.66
C SER A 66 17.26 -6.51 -9.20
N VAL A 67 16.82 -6.37 -7.96
CA VAL A 67 16.52 -5.08 -7.34
C VAL A 67 17.17 -5.00 -5.96
N THR A 68 17.53 -3.81 -5.52
CA THR A 68 17.95 -3.59 -4.15
C THR A 68 16.71 -3.49 -3.25
N VAL A 69 16.70 -4.24 -2.17
CA VAL A 69 15.66 -4.16 -1.15
C VAL A 69 15.88 -2.90 -0.32
N ALA A 70 14.98 -1.94 -0.41
CA ALA A 70 14.99 -0.75 0.44
C ALA A 70 14.44 -1.07 1.83
N LEU A 71 14.85 -0.29 2.86
CA LEU A 71 14.24 -0.39 4.18
C LEU A 71 12.76 0.01 4.11
N GLN A 72 12.48 1.05 3.35
CA GLN A 72 11.15 1.55 3.03
C GLN A 72 11.20 2.27 1.68
N GLN A 73 10.16 2.15 0.90
CA GLN A 73 9.91 2.91 -0.33
C GLN A 73 8.41 2.97 -0.56
N GLY A 74 7.76 3.82 0.24
CA GLY A 74 6.32 3.91 0.27
C GLY A 74 5.72 4.55 -0.98
N ALA A 75 4.56 4.05 -1.35
CA ALA A 75 3.72 4.67 -2.36
C ALA A 75 2.26 4.61 -1.90
N VAL A 76 1.58 5.74 -1.93
CA VAL A 76 0.12 5.82 -1.73
C VAL A 76 -0.57 5.38 -3.01
N PHE A 77 -1.59 4.54 -2.89
CA PHE A 77 -2.40 4.13 -4.03
C PHE A 77 -3.19 5.31 -4.57
N ARG A 78 -3.25 5.42 -5.88
CA ARG A 78 -3.98 6.45 -6.62
C ARG A 78 -5.18 5.84 -7.33
N LEU A 79 -6.18 6.66 -7.61
CA LEU A 79 -7.37 6.19 -8.33
C LEU A 79 -7.08 5.76 -9.77
N SER A 80 -6.01 6.30 -10.38
CA SER A 80 -5.48 5.85 -11.68
C SER A 80 -4.02 6.26 -11.84
N ASP A 81 -3.34 5.71 -12.83
CA ASP A 81 -1.93 6.00 -13.14
C ASP A 81 -1.69 7.47 -13.55
N THR A 82 -2.72 8.14 -14.05
CA THR A 82 -2.65 9.55 -14.49
C THR A 82 -3.18 10.53 -13.44
N SER A 83 -3.74 10.05 -12.34
CA SER A 83 -4.28 10.87 -11.26
C SER A 83 -3.27 11.06 -10.14
N THR A 84 -3.27 12.23 -9.51
CA THR A 84 -2.62 12.45 -8.21
C THR A 84 -3.53 12.11 -7.04
N GLN A 85 -4.84 11.91 -7.29
CA GLN A 85 -5.82 11.64 -6.24
C GLN A 85 -5.57 10.27 -5.60
N ALA A 86 -5.41 10.29 -4.28
CA ALA A 86 -5.23 9.09 -3.47
C ALA A 86 -6.49 8.19 -3.46
N VAL A 87 -6.27 6.90 -3.29
CA VAL A 87 -7.31 6.01 -2.75
C VAL A 87 -7.45 6.35 -1.27
N ALA A 88 -8.48 7.12 -0.94
CA ALA A 88 -8.68 7.66 0.39
C ALA A 88 -10.14 7.49 0.84
N ILE A 89 -10.32 7.15 2.11
CA ILE A 89 -11.64 6.95 2.72
C ILE A 89 -11.84 8.04 3.77
N ASN A 90 -12.98 8.72 3.68
CA ASN A 90 -13.43 9.70 4.65
C ASN A 90 -13.79 9.05 5.99
N GLN A 91 -13.84 9.82 7.06
CA GLN A 91 -14.22 9.34 8.38
C GLN A 91 -15.63 8.71 8.43
N ASP A 92 -16.51 9.08 7.52
CA ASP A 92 -17.85 8.51 7.38
C ASP A 92 -17.90 7.22 6.53
N GLY A 93 -16.73 6.72 6.08
CA GLY A 93 -16.60 5.50 5.28
C GLY A 93 -16.82 5.73 3.77
N THR A 94 -17.09 6.93 3.30
CA THR A 94 -17.22 7.20 1.86
C THR A 94 -15.86 7.33 1.18
N LEU A 95 -15.78 6.93 -0.09
CA LEU A 95 -14.59 7.20 -0.92
C LEU A 95 -14.47 8.71 -1.14
N ASN A 96 -13.30 9.26 -0.79
CA ASN A 96 -13.03 10.68 -0.99
C ASN A 96 -13.00 11.06 -2.47
N GLY A 97 -13.56 12.21 -2.75
CA GLY A 97 -13.60 12.78 -4.10
C GLY A 97 -14.41 14.07 -4.14
N PRO A 98 -14.56 14.70 -5.32
CA PRO A 98 -15.27 15.97 -5.45
C PRO A 98 -16.75 15.87 -5.04
N ALA A 99 -17.37 14.68 -5.16
CA ALA A 99 -18.75 14.45 -4.71
C ALA A 99 -18.87 14.18 -3.20
N HIS A 100 -17.78 13.72 -2.57
CA HIS A 100 -17.69 13.36 -1.14
C HIS A 100 -16.42 13.94 -0.53
N PRO A 101 -16.27 15.27 -0.44
CA PRO A 101 -15.09 15.89 0.17
C PRO A 101 -15.09 15.71 1.68
N ALA A 102 -13.91 15.51 2.26
CA ALA A 102 -13.71 15.36 3.70
C ALA A 102 -13.89 16.70 4.43
N PRO A 103 -14.60 16.77 5.57
CA PRO A 103 -14.65 17.98 6.39
C PRO A 103 -13.29 18.32 7.02
N VAL A 104 -12.94 19.62 7.12
CA VAL A 104 -11.85 20.08 7.96
C VAL A 104 -12.05 19.59 9.40
N GLY A 105 -10.97 19.13 10.05
CA GLY A 105 -11.00 18.55 11.39
C GLY A 105 -11.32 17.05 11.42
N SER A 106 -11.86 16.47 10.34
CA SER A 106 -12.07 15.02 10.26
C SER A 106 -10.78 14.26 9.92
N VAL A 107 -10.83 12.94 10.05
CA VAL A 107 -9.73 12.05 9.71
C VAL A 107 -9.95 11.47 8.32
N ILE A 108 -8.91 11.47 7.51
CA ILE A 108 -8.88 10.78 6.22
C ILE A 108 -7.94 9.58 6.31
N ALA A 109 -8.38 8.41 5.84
CA ALA A 109 -7.56 7.22 5.74
C ALA A 109 -7.07 7.06 4.30
N VAL A 110 -5.74 7.08 4.10
CA VAL A 110 -5.11 6.79 2.81
C VAL A 110 -4.43 5.42 2.85
N TYR A 111 -4.44 4.74 1.72
CA TYR A 111 -3.89 3.39 1.60
C TYR A 111 -2.69 3.37 0.65
N GLY A 112 -1.74 2.48 0.96
CA GLY A 112 -0.53 2.36 0.16
C GLY A 112 0.23 1.08 0.45
N THR A 113 1.49 1.04 0.08
CA THR A 113 2.39 -0.09 0.31
C THR A 113 3.83 0.39 0.41
N GLY A 114 4.72 -0.44 0.97
CA GLY A 114 6.15 -0.17 1.01
C GLY A 114 6.59 0.80 2.12
N PHE A 115 5.77 1.03 3.13
CA PHE A 115 6.08 1.94 4.24
C PHE A 115 7.02 1.33 5.30
N GLY A 116 7.65 0.20 4.97
CA GLY A 116 8.60 -0.46 5.82
C GLY A 116 7.97 -1.55 6.70
N GLN A 117 8.73 -2.00 7.70
CA GLN A 117 8.26 -3.06 8.59
C GLN A 117 7.31 -2.50 9.64
N THR A 118 6.29 -3.28 9.96
CA THR A 118 5.38 -3.04 11.07
C THR A 118 5.84 -3.80 12.31
N GLN A 119 5.38 -3.39 13.50
CA GLN A 119 5.76 -4.02 14.78
C GLN A 119 5.36 -5.49 14.85
N LEU A 120 4.17 -5.82 14.28
CA LEU A 120 3.75 -7.19 14.07
C LEU A 120 3.89 -7.49 12.58
N PRO A 121 4.83 -8.34 12.17
CA PRO A 121 4.99 -8.66 10.76
C PRO A 121 3.77 -9.42 10.25
N GLY A 122 3.33 -9.05 9.04
CA GLY A 122 2.29 -9.79 8.34
C GLY A 122 2.81 -11.16 7.86
N VAL A 123 1.88 -12.04 7.54
CA VAL A 123 2.18 -13.28 6.81
C VAL A 123 1.87 -13.06 5.34
N SER A 124 2.84 -13.28 4.47
CA SER A 124 2.70 -13.03 3.03
C SER A 124 1.49 -13.80 2.45
N GLY A 125 0.61 -13.08 1.78
CA GLY A 125 -0.57 -13.65 1.13
C GLY A 125 -1.77 -13.91 2.05
N THR A 126 -1.74 -13.46 3.32
CA THR A 126 -2.89 -13.53 4.23
C THR A 126 -3.50 -12.14 4.47
N LEU A 127 -4.74 -12.11 4.95
CA LEU A 127 -5.34 -10.88 5.44
C LEU A 127 -4.74 -10.50 6.80
N PHE A 128 -4.55 -9.20 7.02
CA PHE A 128 -4.17 -8.70 8.33
C PHE A 128 -5.41 -8.73 9.25
N PRO A 129 -5.28 -9.20 10.51
CA PRO A 129 -6.43 -9.30 11.42
C PRO A 129 -7.04 -7.94 11.75
N ASP A 130 -8.36 -7.88 11.91
CA ASP A 130 -9.08 -6.67 12.33
C ASP A 130 -8.71 -6.22 13.77
N THR A 131 -8.43 -7.20 14.62
CA THR A 131 -8.17 -6.96 16.05
C THR A 131 -6.73 -6.56 16.39
N ALA A 132 -5.82 -6.67 15.43
CA ALA A 132 -4.41 -6.36 15.64
C ALA A 132 -4.05 -5.02 15.03
N SER A 133 -3.79 -4.02 15.87
CA SER A 133 -3.13 -2.79 15.41
C SER A 133 -1.64 -3.05 15.29
N SER A 134 -1.11 -2.99 14.09
CA SER A 134 0.33 -3.09 13.85
C SER A 134 0.84 -1.79 13.29
N PHE A 135 1.39 -0.98 14.18
CA PHE A 135 1.98 0.30 13.81
C PHE A 135 3.25 0.09 12.97
N ALA A 136 3.49 1.03 12.08
CA ALA A 136 4.77 1.14 11.42
C ALA A 136 5.90 1.39 12.44
N SER A 137 7.07 0.88 12.13
CA SER A 137 8.26 1.12 12.98
C SER A 137 8.66 2.60 12.99
N ILE A 138 8.31 3.33 11.94
CA ILE A 138 8.53 4.77 11.80
C ILE A 138 7.20 5.39 11.39
N ILE A 139 6.67 6.32 12.20
CA ILE A 139 5.47 7.09 11.86
C ILE A 139 5.92 8.30 11.03
N PRO A 140 5.36 8.55 9.82
CA PRO A 140 5.74 9.69 9.01
C PRO A 140 5.26 11.00 9.65
N ALA A 141 5.97 12.09 9.43
CA ALA A 141 5.38 13.40 9.57
C ALA A 141 4.47 13.66 8.35
N ALA A 142 3.34 14.31 8.59
CA ALA A 142 2.38 14.63 7.53
C ALA A 142 2.14 16.14 7.45
N SER A 143 1.90 16.63 6.24
CA SER A 143 1.38 17.98 6.02
C SER A 143 0.31 17.97 4.92
N ILE A 144 -0.69 18.84 5.07
CA ILE A 144 -1.74 19.06 4.09
C ILE A 144 -1.69 20.54 3.68
N ASP A 145 -1.46 20.79 2.38
CA ASP A 145 -1.22 22.13 1.81
C ASP A 145 -0.20 22.94 2.64
N SER A 146 0.90 22.28 3.03
CA SER A 146 1.98 22.83 3.87
C SER A 146 1.60 23.10 5.34
N LEU A 147 0.38 22.79 5.77
CA LEU A 147 -0.02 22.85 7.18
C LEU A 147 0.32 21.53 7.87
N PRO A 148 1.03 21.53 9.00
CA PRO A 148 1.30 20.30 9.75
C PRO A 148 0.01 19.56 10.10
N ALA A 149 -0.02 18.25 9.83
CA ALA A 149 -1.17 17.39 10.07
C ALA A 149 -0.82 16.28 11.06
N ASN A 150 -1.77 15.95 11.94
CA ASN A 150 -1.59 14.88 12.92
C ASN A 150 -1.82 13.51 12.27
N VAL A 151 -0.86 12.61 12.41
CA VAL A 151 -1.00 11.20 12.00
C VAL A 151 -1.51 10.42 13.21
N GLU A 152 -2.76 9.95 13.16
CA GLU A 152 -3.39 9.19 14.24
C GLU A 152 -3.05 7.70 14.16
N TYR A 153 -2.82 7.20 12.95
CA TYR A 153 -2.42 5.81 12.70
C TYR A 153 -1.53 5.74 11.46
N ALA A 154 -0.51 4.90 11.53
CA ALA A 154 0.27 4.49 10.38
C ALA A 154 0.71 3.04 10.61
N GLY A 155 0.38 2.14 9.68
CA GLY A 155 0.70 0.72 9.84
C GLY A 155 -0.10 -0.17 8.91
N ALA A 156 -0.11 -1.49 9.21
CA ALA A 156 -0.84 -2.46 8.42
C ALA A 156 -2.34 -2.13 8.36
N ALA A 157 -2.92 -2.18 7.19
CA ALA A 157 -4.35 -1.93 7.00
C ALA A 157 -5.17 -3.12 7.51
N PRO A 158 -6.06 -2.94 8.51
CA PRO A 158 -6.91 -4.03 9.00
C PRO A 158 -7.77 -4.62 7.89
N LEU A 159 -7.96 -5.94 7.90
CA LEU A 159 -8.75 -6.71 6.92
C LEU A 159 -8.28 -6.57 5.46
N GLN A 160 -7.10 -5.99 5.24
CA GLN A 160 -6.45 -5.95 3.94
C GLN A 160 -5.35 -7.01 3.84
N TRP A 161 -4.91 -7.32 2.62
CA TRP A 161 -3.77 -8.22 2.41
C TRP A 161 -2.52 -7.66 3.07
N ALA A 162 -1.80 -8.51 3.81
CA ALA A 162 -0.56 -8.12 4.47
C ALA A 162 0.46 -7.55 3.46
N GLY A 163 0.91 -6.32 3.71
CA GLY A 163 1.69 -5.50 2.77
C GLY A 163 0.90 -4.32 2.18
N ILE A 164 -0.41 -4.24 2.48
CA ILE A 164 -1.18 -3.01 2.32
C ILE A 164 -1.17 -2.27 3.65
N ASP A 165 -0.78 -1.02 3.60
CA ASP A 165 -0.68 -0.13 4.76
C ASP A 165 -1.77 0.94 4.71
N GLN A 166 -2.13 1.44 5.89
CA GLN A 166 -3.10 2.52 6.10
C GLN A 166 -2.46 3.64 6.91
N ILE A 167 -2.73 4.87 6.52
CA ILE A 167 -2.32 6.06 7.25
C ILE A 167 -3.55 6.92 7.48
N ASN A 168 -3.85 7.20 8.75
CA ASN A 168 -4.95 8.06 9.16
C ASN A 168 -4.39 9.43 9.51
N VAL A 169 -4.83 10.46 8.80
CA VAL A 169 -4.35 11.82 8.96
C VAL A 169 -5.53 12.73 9.28
N GLN A 170 -5.42 13.49 10.37
CA GLN A 170 -6.41 14.52 10.71
C GLN A 170 -6.19 15.76 9.84
N ILE A 171 -7.25 16.25 9.20
CA ILE A 171 -7.21 17.45 8.36
C ILE A 171 -7.12 18.68 9.26
N PRO A 172 -6.02 19.45 9.23
CA PRO A 172 -5.86 20.59 10.13
C PRO A 172 -6.80 21.74 9.79
N ALA A 173 -7.09 22.57 10.79
CA ALA A 173 -7.79 23.84 10.55
C ALA A 173 -6.98 24.73 9.60
N GLY A 174 -7.69 25.41 8.67
CA GLY A 174 -7.07 26.32 7.71
C GLY A 174 -6.81 25.72 6.34
N VAL A 175 -7.01 24.42 6.12
CA VAL A 175 -7.00 23.83 4.78
C VAL A 175 -8.20 24.38 3.99
N PRO A 176 -7.98 24.98 2.80
CA PRO A 176 -9.07 25.49 1.97
C PRO A 176 -9.97 24.35 1.45
N SER A 177 -11.25 24.67 1.19
CA SER A 177 -12.13 23.75 0.47
C SER A 177 -11.65 23.58 -0.97
N GLY A 178 -11.68 22.35 -1.46
CA GLY A 178 -11.22 21.99 -2.80
C GLY A 178 -10.27 20.80 -2.77
N GLU A 179 -9.47 20.67 -3.81
CA GLU A 179 -8.42 19.65 -3.89
C GLU A 179 -7.21 20.09 -3.04
N ALA A 180 -6.84 19.27 -2.05
CA ALA A 180 -5.73 19.51 -1.15
C ALA A 180 -4.61 18.49 -1.39
N SER A 181 -3.36 18.88 -1.13
CA SER A 181 -2.17 18.03 -1.30
C SER A 181 -1.72 17.45 0.04
N LEU A 182 -1.59 16.13 0.11
CA LEU A 182 -1.03 15.41 1.26
C LEU A 182 0.43 15.04 0.98
N TYR A 183 1.31 15.44 1.88
CA TYR A 183 2.72 15.05 1.93
C TYR A 183 2.95 14.16 3.15
N LEU A 184 3.69 13.07 2.93
CA LEU A 184 4.12 12.15 3.97
C LEU A 184 5.65 12.13 3.95
N ASP A 185 6.27 12.88 4.84
CA ASP A 185 7.72 13.04 4.88
C ASP A 185 8.43 11.70 5.14
N SER A 186 9.54 11.50 4.47
CA SER A 186 10.41 10.32 4.57
C SER A 186 9.82 9.01 4.01
N TRP A 187 8.53 8.96 3.67
CA TRP A 187 7.88 7.72 3.24
C TRP A 187 7.51 7.71 1.76
N VAL A 188 7.11 8.85 1.21
CA VAL A 188 6.62 8.96 -0.15
C VAL A 188 7.43 10.02 -0.89
N MET A 189 7.96 9.68 -2.06
CA MET A 189 8.76 10.61 -2.87
C MET A 189 7.92 11.69 -3.56
N SER A 190 6.58 11.60 -3.51
CA SER A 190 5.66 12.54 -4.15
C SER A 190 4.42 12.74 -3.30
N PHE A 191 3.77 13.91 -3.45
CA PHE A 191 2.48 14.15 -2.83
C PHE A 191 1.36 13.38 -3.56
N VAL A 192 0.26 13.20 -2.85
CA VAL A 192 -1.04 12.78 -3.39
C VAL A 192 -2.08 13.84 -3.07
N THR A 193 -3.21 13.83 -3.79
CA THR A 193 -4.29 14.79 -3.56
C THR A 193 -5.55 14.11 -3.03
N PHE A 194 -6.40 14.89 -2.38
CA PHE A 194 -7.73 14.49 -1.93
C PHE A 194 -8.62 15.73 -1.80
N TRP A 195 -9.93 15.54 -1.58
CA TRP A 195 -10.89 16.63 -1.57
C TRP A 195 -11.34 17.00 -0.15
N VAL A 196 -11.41 18.32 0.13
CA VAL A 196 -11.75 18.91 1.43
C VAL A 196 -12.93 19.88 1.30
N ARG A 197 -13.75 20.01 2.35
CA ARG A 197 -14.85 20.99 2.46
C ARG A 197 -14.92 21.66 3.83
#